data_3dc05bed74ce1de85478a6402be3fb8c
#
_entry.id   3dc05bed74ce1de85478a6402be3fb8c
#
_cell.length_a   1.000
_cell.length_b   1.000
_cell.length_c   1.000
_cell.angle_alpha   90.00
_cell.angle_beta   90.00
_cell.angle_gamma   90.00
#
_symmetry.space_group_name_H-M   'P 1'
#
loop_
_entity.id
_entity.type
_entity.pdbx_description
1 polymer ?
#
loop_
_entity_poly.entity_id
_entity_poly.type
_entity_poly.pdbx_seq_one_letter_code
_entity_poly.pdbx_strand_id
1 'polypeptide(L)'
;MTEPTVWTVNKILQWTQQYFSGKGLENPRLDAEVLLCDVLDCRRIDLFMRLQQELLPEELNKYREFVLRRAAWEPLAYIIGRKTFLQWDFHVTPAVLIPRPETELLVEKLVQYCTGKSLALLEKEAFWRKKAEEARAAAEKARMVSEEKLREETDPEQAAVWQQEVADREAVASQTAERAGLLQEEDREKELTGHRGPDILDIGTGSGAILLSLLKLLPESRGLAVDISPEALAVAKENAGLLGVSERVWFRQSDFWSGVPQAAQFDIVVSNPPYIPAQVIGTLARDVQKEPRLALDGGADGLDAYRKIAAGLPQHVKPEGLAAFEVGIGQGEPVAGLCRAQGFTVTAVVNDYAGIDRMVFAARPESSKAEWVKKLL
;
A
#
# COMPACT_ATOMS: atom_id res chain seq x y z
N MET A 1 37.52 -27.59 27.42
CA MET A 1 37.07 -26.30 26.94
C MET A 1 36.37 -26.57 25.61
N THR A 2 35.05 -26.47 25.55
CA THR A 2 34.30 -26.59 24.30
C THR A 2 34.66 -25.40 23.42
N GLU A 3 35.11 -25.66 22.18
CA GLU A 3 35.35 -24.61 21.22
C GLU A 3 34.08 -23.72 21.10
N PRO A 4 34.23 -22.39 21.00
CA PRO A 4 33.07 -21.52 20.82
C PRO A 4 32.33 -21.94 19.56
N THR A 5 31.04 -22.19 19.70
CA THR A 5 30.18 -22.59 18.58
C THR A 5 30.12 -21.44 17.57
N VAL A 6 30.77 -21.61 16.42
CA VAL A 6 30.68 -20.65 15.32
C VAL A 6 29.31 -20.78 14.65
N TRP A 7 28.53 -19.70 14.69
CA TRP A 7 27.21 -19.62 14.09
C TRP A 7 27.30 -19.11 12.65
N THR A 8 27.08 -19.99 11.69
CA THR A 8 26.90 -19.62 10.28
C THR A 8 25.42 -19.41 9.97
N VAL A 9 25.12 -18.68 8.89
CA VAL A 9 23.77 -18.48 8.35
C VAL A 9 22.99 -19.82 8.28
N ASN A 10 23.62 -20.86 7.73
CA ASN A 10 22.98 -22.18 7.62
C ASN A 10 22.65 -22.80 8.97
N LYS A 11 23.62 -22.79 9.90
CA LYS A 11 23.42 -23.41 11.23
C LYS A 11 22.32 -22.69 12.02
N ILE A 12 22.29 -21.34 12.00
CA ILE A 12 21.29 -20.58 12.75
C ILE A 12 19.90 -20.75 12.17
N LEU A 13 19.75 -20.79 10.83
CA LEU A 13 18.47 -21.04 10.18
C LEU A 13 17.94 -22.44 10.54
N GLN A 14 18.77 -23.48 10.46
CA GLN A 14 18.36 -24.83 10.82
C GLN A 14 17.93 -24.93 12.29
N TRP A 15 18.70 -24.36 13.18
CA TRP A 15 18.36 -24.32 14.61
C TRP A 15 17.04 -23.58 14.86
N THR A 16 16.88 -22.39 14.27
CA THR A 16 15.67 -21.58 14.46
C THR A 16 14.45 -22.26 13.89
N GLN A 17 14.58 -22.89 12.71
CA GLN A 17 13.48 -23.65 12.11
C GLN A 17 13.00 -24.77 13.05
N GLN A 18 13.93 -25.54 13.63
CA GLN A 18 13.59 -26.60 14.59
C GLN A 18 12.94 -26.01 15.86
N TYR A 19 13.49 -24.92 16.37
CA TYR A 19 12.97 -24.24 17.55
C TYR A 19 11.52 -23.73 17.30
N PHE A 20 11.26 -23.10 16.18
CA PHE A 20 9.93 -22.60 15.80
C PHE A 20 8.95 -23.74 15.55
N SER A 21 9.39 -24.84 14.92
CA SER A 21 8.57 -26.06 14.76
C SER A 21 8.15 -26.62 16.13
N GLY A 22 9.07 -26.67 17.08
CA GLY A 22 8.77 -27.09 18.46
C GLY A 22 7.82 -26.15 19.23
N LYS A 23 7.69 -24.88 18.78
CA LYS A 23 6.72 -23.91 19.31
C LYS A 23 5.37 -23.96 18.60
N GLY A 24 5.22 -24.75 17.54
CA GLY A 24 3.99 -24.91 16.77
C GLY A 24 3.72 -23.76 15.79
N LEU A 25 4.72 -22.98 15.41
CA LEU A 25 4.57 -21.94 14.37
C LEU A 25 4.31 -22.61 13.02
N GLU A 26 3.41 -22.01 12.22
CA GLU A 26 2.94 -22.61 10.96
C GLU A 26 4.01 -22.63 9.87
N ASN A 27 4.82 -21.57 9.77
CA ASN A 27 5.81 -21.36 8.73
C ASN A 27 7.24 -21.17 9.28
N PRO A 28 7.77 -22.14 10.08
CA PRO A 28 8.99 -21.96 10.86
C PRO A 28 10.22 -21.61 10.05
N ARG A 29 10.33 -22.13 8.82
CA ARG A 29 11.44 -21.83 7.92
C ARG A 29 11.32 -20.41 7.37
N LEU A 30 10.16 -20.03 6.88
CA LEU A 30 9.91 -18.69 6.33
C LEU A 30 10.14 -17.62 7.40
N ASP A 31 9.62 -17.84 8.60
CA ASP A 31 9.78 -16.92 9.73
C ASP A 31 11.26 -16.72 10.07
N ALA A 32 12.04 -17.83 10.15
CA ALA A 32 13.47 -17.77 10.43
C ALA A 32 14.23 -16.99 9.34
N GLU A 33 13.94 -17.27 8.05
CA GLU A 33 14.57 -16.59 6.92
C GLU A 33 14.24 -15.08 6.91
N VAL A 34 12.99 -14.70 7.11
CA VAL A 34 12.55 -13.29 7.11
C VAL A 34 13.22 -12.50 8.23
N LEU A 35 13.26 -13.05 9.45
CA LEU A 35 13.92 -12.40 10.57
C LEU A 35 15.42 -12.24 10.34
N LEU A 36 16.09 -13.24 9.77
CA LEU A 36 17.51 -13.17 9.48
C LEU A 36 17.83 -12.19 8.35
N CYS A 37 16.97 -12.09 7.34
CA CYS A 37 17.10 -11.10 6.27
C CYS A 37 17.07 -9.67 6.81
N ASP A 38 16.19 -9.38 7.79
CA ASP A 38 16.12 -8.07 8.41
C ASP A 38 17.37 -7.74 9.24
N VAL A 39 17.91 -8.73 9.93
CA VAL A 39 19.15 -8.57 10.70
C VAL A 39 20.35 -8.29 9.81
N LEU A 40 20.44 -9.00 8.66
CA LEU A 40 21.58 -8.92 7.73
C LEU A 40 21.37 -7.88 6.61
N ASP A 41 20.26 -7.14 6.64
CA ASP A 41 19.87 -6.20 5.60
C ASP A 41 20.04 -6.77 4.19
N CYS A 42 19.39 -7.93 3.91
CA CYS A 42 19.55 -8.65 2.66
C CYS A 42 18.24 -9.29 2.20
N ARG A 43 18.16 -9.63 0.91
CA ARG A 43 17.02 -10.36 0.36
C ARG A 43 17.13 -11.86 0.67
N ARG A 44 16.01 -12.55 0.69
CA ARG A 44 15.98 -13.99 0.96
C ARG A 44 16.88 -14.81 0.00
N ILE A 45 16.99 -14.41 -1.26
CA ILE A 45 17.89 -15.08 -2.21
C ILE A 45 19.35 -14.96 -1.80
N ASP A 46 19.73 -13.86 -1.18
CA ASP A 46 21.11 -13.59 -0.78
C ASP A 46 21.54 -14.50 0.39
N LEU A 47 20.59 -14.99 1.22
CA LEU A 47 20.90 -15.97 2.29
C LEU A 47 21.46 -17.28 1.71
N PHE A 48 20.94 -17.75 0.57
CA PHE A 48 21.44 -18.97 -0.07
C PHE A 48 22.87 -18.83 -0.58
N MET A 49 23.30 -17.63 -0.94
CA MET A 49 24.67 -17.33 -1.35
C MET A 49 25.61 -17.18 -0.16
N ARG A 50 25.07 -16.93 1.04
CA ARG A 50 25.82 -16.63 2.28
C ARG A 50 25.74 -17.75 3.33
N LEU A 51 25.36 -18.98 2.96
CA LEU A 51 25.13 -20.07 3.92
C LEU A 51 26.29 -20.38 4.86
N GLN A 52 27.54 -20.19 4.38
CA GLN A 52 28.75 -20.40 5.18
C GLN A 52 29.27 -19.13 5.87
N GLN A 53 28.61 -17.98 5.64
CA GLN A 53 28.98 -16.73 6.31
C GLN A 53 28.73 -16.87 7.82
N GLU A 54 29.71 -16.49 8.59
CA GLU A 54 29.59 -16.38 10.05
C GLU A 54 28.84 -15.10 10.42
N LEU A 55 27.97 -15.17 11.42
CA LEU A 55 27.29 -14.02 11.95
C LEU A 55 28.16 -13.30 12.98
N LEU A 56 28.13 -11.97 12.92
CA LEU A 56 28.77 -11.13 13.92
C LEU A 56 28.03 -11.24 15.27
N PRO A 57 28.70 -11.02 16.39
CA PRO A 57 28.06 -11.06 17.72
C PRO A 57 26.82 -10.15 17.84
N GLU A 58 26.86 -8.97 17.21
CA GLU A 58 25.75 -8.01 17.18
C GLU A 58 24.55 -8.55 16.40
N GLU A 59 24.80 -9.16 15.23
CA GLU A 59 23.78 -9.80 14.40
C GLU A 59 23.12 -10.97 15.15
N LEU A 60 23.93 -11.80 15.83
CA LEU A 60 23.43 -12.89 16.65
C LEU A 60 22.53 -12.42 17.79
N ASN A 61 22.93 -11.34 18.48
CA ASN A 61 22.14 -10.79 19.58
C ASN A 61 20.80 -10.23 19.07
N LYS A 62 20.82 -9.43 18.00
CA LYS A 62 19.59 -8.91 17.36
C LYS A 62 18.70 -10.05 16.89
N TYR A 63 19.26 -11.06 16.20
CA TYR A 63 18.50 -12.20 15.72
C TYR A 63 17.88 -13.01 16.87
N ARG A 64 18.63 -13.23 17.94
CA ARG A 64 18.12 -13.92 19.14
C ARG A 64 16.93 -13.21 19.75
N GLU A 65 16.97 -11.89 19.85
CA GLU A 65 15.84 -11.09 20.32
C GLU A 65 14.62 -11.32 19.43
N PHE A 66 14.78 -11.24 18.13
CA PHE A 66 13.70 -11.47 17.15
C PHE A 66 13.11 -12.87 17.26
N VAL A 67 13.95 -13.90 17.39
CA VAL A 67 13.53 -15.28 17.56
C VAL A 67 12.72 -15.46 18.85
N LEU A 68 13.10 -14.85 19.96
CA LEU A 68 12.36 -14.93 21.23
C LEU A 68 10.99 -14.23 21.12
N ARG A 69 10.92 -13.07 20.49
CA ARG A 69 9.66 -12.35 20.22
C ARG A 69 8.73 -13.19 19.36
N ARG A 70 9.24 -13.76 18.25
CA ARG A 70 8.42 -14.62 17.37
C ARG A 70 7.96 -15.90 18.07
N ALA A 71 8.81 -16.53 18.87
CA ALA A 71 8.45 -17.70 19.68
C ALA A 71 7.35 -17.40 20.73
N ALA A 72 7.18 -16.12 21.10
CA ALA A 72 6.08 -15.62 21.91
C ALA A 72 4.83 -15.25 21.07
N TRP A 73 4.79 -15.64 19.81
CA TRP A 73 3.70 -15.38 18.85
C TRP A 73 3.53 -13.91 18.47
N GLU A 74 4.55 -13.09 18.63
CA GLU A 74 4.51 -11.73 18.10
C GLU A 74 4.54 -11.80 16.57
N PRO A 75 3.65 -11.03 15.86
CA PRO A 75 3.63 -11.00 14.41
C PRO A 75 4.98 -10.57 13.83
N LEU A 76 5.42 -11.25 12.74
CA LEU A 76 6.67 -10.90 12.05
C LEU A 76 6.77 -9.41 11.70
N ALA A 77 5.68 -8.83 11.19
CA ALA A 77 5.63 -7.43 10.79
C ALA A 77 5.92 -6.47 11.96
N TYR A 78 5.47 -6.79 13.18
CA TYR A 78 5.77 -5.99 14.37
C TYR A 78 7.21 -6.16 14.85
N ILE A 79 7.78 -7.36 14.67
CA ILE A 79 9.16 -7.62 15.04
C ILE A 79 10.11 -6.82 14.15
N ILE A 80 9.86 -6.82 12.83
CA ILE A 80 10.68 -6.09 11.85
C ILE A 80 10.26 -4.63 11.67
N GLY A 81 9.11 -4.22 12.22
CA GLY A 81 8.60 -2.86 12.16
C GLY A 81 8.00 -2.43 10.83
N ARG A 82 7.87 -3.33 9.85
CA ARG A 82 7.34 -3.00 8.53
C ARG A 82 6.54 -4.12 7.90
N LYS A 83 5.64 -3.73 6.99
CA LYS A 83 4.83 -4.61 6.13
C LYS A 83 4.76 -4.04 4.73
N THR A 84 5.13 -4.81 3.73
CA THR A 84 4.91 -4.44 2.34
C THR A 84 3.42 -4.53 2.01
N PHE A 85 2.88 -3.48 1.40
CA PHE A 85 1.52 -3.39 0.88
C PHE A 85 1.58 -2.74 -0.51
N LEU A 86 1.03 -3.42 -1.50
CA LEU A 86 1.32 -3.13 -2.92
C LEU A 86 2.84 -3.14 -3.16
N GLN A 87 3.42 -2.02 -3.55
CA GLN A 87 4.85 -1.89 -3.83
C GLN A 87 5.61 -1.05 -2.79
N TRP A 88 4.98 -0.69 -1.67
CA TRP A 88 5.57 0.16 -0.63
C TRP A 88 5.65 -0.54 0.72
N ASP A 89 6.70 -0.24 1.46
CA ASP A 89 6.81 -0.67 2.85
C ASP A 89 6.13 0.35 3.76
N PHE A 90 5.20 -0.13 4.56
CA PHE A 90 4.52 0.62 5.60
C PHE A 90 5.14 0.30 6.96
N HIS A 91 5.46 1.33 7.72
CA HIS A 91 5.77 1.16 9.14
C HIS A 91 4.52 0.63 9.87
N VAL A 92 4.72 -0.38 10.72
CA VAL A 92 3.66 -0.99 11.52
C VAL A 92 4.13 -1.26 12.93
N THR A 93 3.24 -1.03 13.88
CA THR A 93 3.44 -1.26 15.32
C THR A 93 2.21 -1.96 15.89
N PRO A 94 2.24 -2.46 17.13
CA PRO A 94 1.04 -3.00 17.79
C PRO A 94 -0.14 -2.02 17.94
N ALA A 95 0.01 -0.76 17.49
CA ALA A 95 -1.07 0.23 17.48
C ALA A 95 -1.99 0.11 16.26
N VAL A 96 -1.61 -0.62 15.21
CA VAL A 96 -2.34 -0.70 13.93
C VAL A 96 -2.54 -2.15 13.48
N LEU A 97 -3.62 -2.41 12.75
CA LEU A 97 -3.78 -3.65 11.99
C LEU A 97 -2.65 -3.79 10.97
N ILE A 98 -2.05 -4.97 10.87
CA ILE A 98 -1.06 -5.25 9.82
C ILE A 98 -1.78 -5.27 8.46
N PRO A 99 -1.38 -4.45 7.47
CA PRO A 99 -2.00 -4.44 6.15
C PRO A 99 -2.10 -5.84 5.53
N ARG A 100 -3.28 -6.18 5.00
CA ARG A 100 -3.59 -7.50 4.43
C ARG A 100 -3.51 -7.47 2.90
N PRO A 101 -3.04 -8.54 2.26
CA PRO A 101 -3.00 -8.63 0.80
C PRO A 101 -4.38 -8.47 0.15
N GLU A 102 -5.44 -8.93 0.81
CA GLU A 102 -6.83 -8.82 0.33
C GLU A 102 -7.27 -7.35 0.20
N THR A 103 -6.77 -6.48 1.07
CA THR A 103 -7.04 -5.03 1.05
C THR A 103 -6.41 -4.34 -0.17
N GLU A 104 -5.35 -4.91 -0.76
CA GLU A 104 -4.74 -4.39 -1.99
C GLU A 104 -5.75 -4.35 -3.15
N LEU A 105 -6.63 -5.35 -3.22
CA LEU A 105 -7.67 -5.42 -4.25
C LEU A 105 -8.69 -4.28 -4.13
N LEU A 106 -9.01 -3.82 -2.91
CA LEU A 106 -9.87 -2.66 -2.70
C LEU A 106 -9.22 -1.39 -3.30
N VAL A 107 -7.92 -1.19 -3.05
CA VAL A 107 -7.16 -0.07 -3.62
C VAL A 107 -7.14 -0.17 -5.16
N GLU A 108 -6.87 -1.36 -5.71
CA GLU A 108 -6.87 -1.58 -7.16
C GLU A 108 -8.21 -1.21 -7.81
N LYS A 109 -9.33 -1.64 -7.23
CA LYS A 109 -10.67 -1.32 -7.73
C LYS A 109 -10.98 0.17 -7.65
N LEU A 110 -10.58 0.86 -6.58
CA LEU A 110 -10.75 2.30 -6.44
C LEU A 110 -9.91 3.09 -7.45
N VAL A 111 -8.68 2.65 -7.70
CA VAL A 111 -7.84 3.23 -8.76
C VAL A 111 -8.47 3.03 -10.14
N GLN A 112 -8.97 1.83 -10.42
CA GLN A 112 -9.69 1.55 -11.67
C GLN A 112 -10.95 2.42 -11.81
N TYR A 113 -11.68 2.62 -10.73
CA TYR A 113 -12.82 3.54 -10.68
C TYR A 113 -12.44 4.98 -11.06
N CYS A 114 -11.32 5.49 -10.51
CA CYS A 114 -10.88 6.86 -10.72
C CYS A 114 -10.28 7.11 -12.11
N THR A 115 -9.53 6.14 -12.64
CA THR A 115 -8.69 6.31 -13.82
C THR A 115 -9.17 5.55 -15.04
N GLY A 116 -10.06 4.58 -14.89
CA GLY A 116 -10.41 3.61 -15.92
C GLY A 116 -9.30 2.59 -16.23
N LYS A 117 -8.15 2.65 -15.54
CA LYS A 117 -6.94 1.87 -15.83
C LYS A 117 -6.65 0.86 -14.71
N SER A 118 -6.09 -0.30 -15.04
CA SER A 118 -5.55 -1.24 -14.06
C SER A 118 -4.24 -0.75 -13.45
N LEU A 119 -3.88 -1.25 -12.25
CA LEU A 119 -2.58 -0.94 -11.63
C LEU A 119 -1.41 -1.30 -12.54
N ALA A 120 -1.44 -2.47 -13.18
CA ALA A 120 -0.40 -2.89 -14.10
C ALA A 120 -0.18 -1.92 -15.27
N LEU A 121 -1.26 -1.30 -15.76
CA LEU A 121 -1.16 -0.28 -16.81
C LEU A 121 -0.55 1.00 -16.26
N LEU A 122 -0.96 1.47 -15.08
CA LEU A 122 -0.40 2.65 -14.44
C LEU A 122 1.09 2.48 -14.10
N GLU A 123 1.49 1.31 -13.60
CA GLU A 123 2.90 0.98 -13.35
C GLU A 123 3.73 1.02 -14.63
N LYS A 124 3.20 0.48 -15.72
CA LYS A 124 3.83 0.55 -17.04
C LYS A 124 4.00 2.00 -17.52
N GLU A 125 2.98 2.83 -17.33
CA GLU A 125 3.03 4.26 -17.65
C GLU A 125 4.09 4.99 -16.82
N ALA A 126 4.09 4.77 -15.49
CA ALA A 126 5.08 5.35 -14.60
C ALA A 126 6.51 4.92 -14.94
N PHE A 127 6.71 3.66 -15.30
CA PHE A 127 8.02 3.15 -15.77
C PHE A 127 8.50 3.91 -17.00
N TRP A 128 7.63 4.06 -18.03
CA TRP A 128 8.04 4.76 -19.26
C TRP A 128 8.26 6.26 -19.05
N ARG A 129 7.46 6.92 -18.19
CA ARG A 129 7.71 8.33 -17.80
C ARG A 129 9.08 8.50 -17.16
N LYS A 130 9.40 7.67 -16.17
CA LYS A 130 10.71 7.68 -15.51
C LYS A 130 11.85 7.45 -16.50
N LYS A 131 11.69 6.49 -17.43
CA LYS A 131 12.68 6.22 -18.47
C LYS A 131 12.87 7.42 -19.42
N ALA A 132 11.80 8.11 -19.77
CA ALA A 132 11.87 9.32 -20.59
C ALA A 132 12.58 10.46 -19.87
N GLU A 133 12.34 10.67 -18.58
CA GLU A 133 13.03 11.66 -17.75
C GLU A 133 14.52 11.35 -17.63
N GLU A 134 14.89 10.10 -17.31
CA GLU A 134 16.28 9.64 -17.25
C GLU A 134 17.01 9.85 -18.58
N ALA A 135 16.36 9.51 -19.70
CA ALA A 135 16.93 9.67 -21.04
C ALA A 135 17.11 11.15 -21.43
N ARG A 136 16.14 12.02 -21.09
CA ARG A 136 16.24 13.47 -21.30
C ARG A 136 17.40 14.06 -20.50
N ALA A 137 17.51 13.73 -19.21
CA ALA A 137 18.61 14.20 -18.37
C ALA A 137 19.99 13.74 -18.89
N ALA A 138 20.07 12.50 -19.40
CA ALA A 138 21.28 11.97 -19.99
C ALA A 138 21.65 12.68 -21.31
N ALA A 139 20.67 13.00 -22.15
CA ALA A 139 20.88 13.74 -23.40
C ALA A 139 21.33 15.19 -23.12
N GLU A 140 20.69 15.88 -22.19
CA GLU A 140 21.06 17.24 -21.76
C GLU A 140 22.50 17.29 -21.21
N LYS A 141 22.84 16.34 -20.33
CA LYS A 141 24.20 16.22 -19.79
C LYS A 141 25.23 15.98 -20.90
N ALA A 142 24.95 15.10 -21.87
CA ALA A 142 25.83 14.82 -22.99
C ALA A 142 26.02 16.05 -23.87
N ARG A 143 24.94 16.81 -24.11
CA ARG A 143 24.99 18.06 -24.84
C ARG A 143 25.90 19.11 -24.18
N MET A 144 25.72 19.32 -22.87
CA MET A 144 26.56 20.25 -22.08
C MET A 144 28.04 19.87 -22.15
N VAL A 145 28.37 18.59 -21.96
CA VAL A 145 29.75 18.08 -22.02
C VAL A 145 30.32 18.21 -23.44
N SER A 146 29.53 17.94 -24.48
CA SER A 146 29.95 18.09 -25.87
C SER A 146 30.20 19.57 -26.23
N GLU A 147 29.31 20.47 -25.80
CA GLU A 147 29.48 21.92 -26.04
C GLU A 147 30.76 22.47 -25.36
N GLU A 148 31.10 21.98 -24.13
CA GLU A 148 32.32 22.37 -23.46
C GLU A 148 33.57 21.86 -24.20
N LYS A 149 33.56 20.58 -24.60
CA LYS A 149 34.67 19.98 -25.37
C LYS A 149 34.87 20.57 -26.73
N LEU A 150 33.79 20.87 -27.44
CA LEU A 150 33.83 21.48 -28.79
C LEU A 150 34.39 22.92 -28.79
N ARG A 151 34.41 23.63 -27.64
CA ARG A 151 35.02 24.96 -27.54
C ARG A 151 36.54 24.95 -27.64
N GLU A 152 37.16 23.85 -27.26
CA GLU A 152 38.63 23.72 -27.19
C GLU A 152 39.19 22.75 -28.26
N GLU A 153 38.30 22.01 -28.97
CA GLU A 153 38.70 20.98 -29.93
C GLU A 153 38.95 21.57 -31.31
N THR A 154 40.10 21.21 -31.86
CA THR A 154 40.54 21.61 -33.22
C THR A 154 40.53 20.45 -34.21
N ASP A 155 40.36 19.21 -33.74
CA ASP A 155 40.30 18.03 -34.60
C ASP A 155 38.85 17.76 -35.08
N PRO A 156 38.58 17.88 -36.42
CA PRO A 156 37.25 17.68 -36.96
C PRO A 156 36.70 16.24 -36.77
N GLU A 157 37.56 15.22 -36.75
CA GLU A 157 37.13 13.82 -36.54
C GLU A 157 36.65 13.62 -35.10
N GLN A 158 37.40 14.16 -34.13
CA GLN A 158 37.02 14.07 -32.71
C GLN A 158 35.75 14.87 -32.39
N ALA A 159 35.58 16.03 -33.01
CA ALA A 159 34.37 16.85 -32.92
C ALA A 159 33.15 16.10 -33.45
N ALA A 160 33.28 15.38 -34.58
CA ALA A 160 32.21 14.57 -35.14
C ALA A 160 31.78 13.42 -34.25
N VAL A 161 32.72 12.77 -33.53
CA VAL A 161 32.42 11.69 -32.56
C VAL A 161 31.52 12.24 -31.43
N TRP A 162 31.85 13.39 -30.86
CA TRP A 162 31.03 13.95 -29.75
C TRP A 162 29.65 14.41 -30.21
N GLN A 163 29.55 14.99 -31.42
CA GLN A 163 28.25 15.33 -32.01
C GLN A 163 27.39 14.11 -32.27
N GLN A 164 27.99 12.98 -32.72
CA GLN A 164 27.26 11.73 -32.90
C GLN A 164 26.78 11.15 -31.56
N GLU A 165 27.60 11.21 -30.51
CA GLU A 165 27.17 10.75 -29.17
C GLU A 165 25.96 11.53 -28.66
N VAL A 166 25.92 12.83 -28.87
CA VAL A 166 24.77 13.67 -28.51
C VAL A 166 23.53 13.26 -29.30
N ALA A 167 23.69 13.12 -30.64
CA ALA A 167 22.59 12.73 -31.54
C ALA A 167 21.99 11.36 -31.15
N ASP A 168 22.83 10.39 -30.82
CA ASP A 168 22.39 9.04 -30.37
C ASP A 168 21.59 9.11 -29.06
N ARG A 169 22.03 9.93 -28.09
CA ARG A 169 21.32 10.12 -26.83
C ARG A 169 20.00 10.89 -26.99
N GLU A 170 19.97 11.88 -27.86
CA GLU A 170 18.75 12.61 -28.20
C GLU A 170 17.74 11.71 -28.91
N ALA A 171 18.20 10.81 -29.79
CA ALA A 171 17.34 9.81 -30.43
C ALA A 171 16.72 8.85 -29.41
N VAL A 172 17.50 8.37 -28.42
CA VAL A 172 16.97 7.54 -27.32
C VAL A 172 15.97 8.33 -26.46
N ALA A 173 16.26 9.60 -26.16
CA ALA A 173 15.36 10.47 -25.40
C ALA A 173 14.03 10.68 -26.15
N SER A 174 14.09 10.89 -27.47
CA SER A 174 12.91 11.05 -28.33
C SER A 174 12.06 9.77 -28.37
N GLN A 175 12.67 8.59 -28.57
CA GLN A 175 11.95 7.32 -28.57
C GLN A 175 11.28 7.01 -27.22
N THR A 176 11.97 7.28 -26.12
CA THR A 176 11.39 7.06 -24.79
C THR A 176 10.28 8.06 -24.48
N ALA A 177 10.43 9.32 -24.93
CA ALA A 177 9.40 10.34 -24.81
C ALA A 177 8.17 10.02 -25.68
N GLU A 178 8.34 9.48 -26.88
CA GLU A 178 7.23 9.04 -27.72
C GLU A 178 6.45 7.90 -27.05
N ARG A 179 7.14 6.88 -26.50
CA ARG A 179 6.51 5.81 -25.71
C ARG A 179 5.80 6.31 -24.45
N ALA A 180 6.35 7.33 -23.80
CA ALA A 180 5.70 8.00 -22.67
C ALA A 180 4.56 8.92 -23.14
N GLY A 181 4.70 9.59 -24.28
CA GLY A 181 3.78 10.57 -24.85
C GLY A 181 2.50 9.98 -25.42
N LEU A 182 2.55 8.75 -25.97
CA LEU A 182 1.34 7.99 -26.33
C LEU A 182 0.41 7.74 -25.13
N LEU A 183 0.92 7.93 -23.92
CA LEU A 183 0.22 7.80 -22.65
C LEU A 183 -0.21 9.19 -22.08
N GLN A 184 0.25 10.31 -22.66
CA GLN A 184 0.05 11.68 -22.15
C GLN A 184 -1.07 12.46 -22.85
N GLU A 185 -1.61 12.01 -23.96
CA GLU A 185 -2.72 12.73 -24.62
C GLU A 185 -3.96 12.83 -23.73
N GLU A 186 -4.26 11.79 -22.95
CA GLU A 186 -5.35 11.80 -21.98
C GLU A 186 -5.09 12.71 -20.76
N ASP A 187 -3.81 12.89 -20.35
CA ASP A 187 -3.47 13.74 -19.20
C ASP A 187 -3.52 15.23 -19.56
N ARG A 188 -3.23 15.60 -20.80
CA ARG A 188 -3.36 16.99 -21.31
C ARG A 188 -4.80 17.49 -21.31
N GLU A 189 -5.74 16.64 -21.62
CA GLU A 189 -7.16 16.97 -21.56
C GLU A 189 -7.64 17.25 -20.13
N LYS A 190 -7.06 16.55 -19.15
CA LYS A 190 -7.32 16.74 -17.71
C LYS A 190 -6.71 18.04 -17.17
N GLU A 191 -5.51 18.41 -17.60
CA GLU A 191 -4.88 19.71 -17.25
C GLU A 191 -5.69 20.90 -17.77
N LEU A 192 -6.21 20.80 -19.00
CA LEU A 192 -7.02 21.86 -19.62
C LEU A 192 -8.41 22.02 -18.95
N THR A 193 -8.94 20.98 -18.33
CA THR A 193 -10.26 21.01 -17.67
C THR A 193 -10.20 21.41 -16.19
N GLY A 194 -9.00 21.65 -15.63
CA GLY A 194 -8.83 21.99 -14.20
C GLY A 194 -9.28 20.88 -13.27
N HIS A 195 -9.23 19.63 -13.71
CA HIS A 195 -9.72 18.48 -12.97
C HIS A 195 -8.83 18.23 -11.76
N ARG A 196 -9.36 18.49 -10.56
CA ARG A 196 -8.77 18.00 -9.32
C ARG A 196 -9.08 16.51 -9.20
N GLY A 197 -8.11 15.73 -8.74
CA GLY A 197 -8.33 14.35 -8.35
C GLY A 197 -9.35 14.24 -7.21
N PRO A 198 -9.82 13.03 -6.89
CA PRO A 198 -10.87 12.83 -5.89
C PRO A 198 -10.44 13.26 -4.48
N ASP A 199 -11.39 13.83 -3.72
CA ASP A 199 -11.31 13.98 -2.28
C ASP A 199 -11.73 12.66 -1.61
N ILE A 200 -10.84 12.06 -0.82
CA ILE A 200 -11.01 10.72 -0.25
C ILE A 200 -11.08 10.80 1.28
N LEU A 201 -12.06 10.14 1.87
CA LEU A 201 -12.13 9.90 3.31
C LEU A 201 -11.85 8.42 3.58
N ASP A 202 -10.89 8.15 4.46
CA ASP A 202 -10.59 6.81 4.99
C ASP A 202 -10.96 6.74 6.47
N ILE A 203 -11.96 5.91 6.79
CA ILE A 203 -12.49 5.76 8.17
C ILE A 203 -11.89 4.51 8.80
N GLY A 204 -11.22 4.67 9.95
CA GLY A 204 -10.42 3.60 10.57
C GLY A 204 -9.13 3.37 9.79
N THR A 205 -8.39 4.45 9.52
CA THR A 205 -7.25 4.42 8.59
C THR A 205 -6.09 3.51 9.05
N GLY A 206 -5.99 3.20 10.34
CA GLY A 206 -4.93 2.34 10.88
C GLY A 206 -3.53 2.85 10.52
N SER A 207 -2.77 2.05 9.78
CA SER A 207 -1.44 2.42 9.26
C SER A 207 -1.48 3.42 8.10
N GLY A 208 -2.67 3.77 7.59
CA GLY A 208 -2.84 4.59 6.40
C GLY A 208 -2.75 3.80 5.08
N ALA A 209 -2.66 2.47 5.11
CA ALA A 209 -2.35 1.65 3.94
C ALA A 209 -3.27 1.93 2.74
N ILE A 210 -4.58 2.04 2.94
CA ILE A 210 -5.53 2.31 1.86
C ILE A 210 -5.35 3.73 1.31
N LEU A 211 -5.55 4.73 2.15
CA LEU A 211 -5.55 6.11 1.72
C LEU A 211 -4.21 6.55 1.13
N LEU A 212 -3.10 6.25 1.82
CA LEU A 212 -1.79 6.70 1.36
C LEU A 212 -1.38 6.03 0.04
N SER A 213 -1.77 4.76 -0.18
CA SER A 213 -1.60 4.09 -1.47
C SER A 213 -2.43 4.75 -2.57
N LEU A 214 -3.70 5.10 -2.29
CA LEU A 214 -4.53 5.86 -3.22
C LEU A 214 -3.89 7.20 -3.58
N LEU A 215 -3.37 7.95 -2.59
CA LEU A 215 -2.69 9.22 -2.85
C LEU A 215 -1.39 9.07 -3.66
N LYS A 216 -0.70 7.95 -3.53
CA LYS A 216 0.49 7.62 -4.37
C LYS A 216 0.09 7.36 -5.82
N LEU A 217 -1.00 6.61 -6.03
CA LEU A 217 -1.47 6.18 -7.35
C LEU A 217 -2.30 7.25 -8.07
N LEU A 218 -2.85 8.20 -7.32
CA LEU A 218 -3.69 9.31 -7.80
C LEU A 218 -3.04 10.64 -7.39
N PRO A 219 -2.08 11.18 -8.15
CA PRO A 219 -1.28 12.33 -7.74
C PRO A 219 -2.07 13.61 -7.42
N GLU A 220 -3.22 13.82 -8.08
CA GLU A 220 -4.07 15.00 -7.89
C GLU A 220 -5.10 14.84 -6.75
N SER A 221 -5.16 13.66 -6.13
CA SER A 221 -6.10 13.38 -5.04
C SER A 221 -5.63 13.95 -3.70
N ARG A 222 -6.60 14.18 -2.81
CA ARG A 222 -6.41 14.60 -1.42
C ARG A 222 -7.18 13.69 -0.50
N GLY A 223 -6.76 13.59 0.75
CA GLY A 223 -7.39 12.68 1.69
C GLY A 223 -7.54 13.21 3.10
N LEU A 224 -8.61 12.76 3.76
CA LEU A 224 -8.78 12.85 5.20
C LEU A 224 -8.71 11.43 5.77
N ALA A 225 -7.73 11.18 6.63
CA ALA A 225 -7.57 9.95 7.39
C ALA A 225 -8.16 10.14 8.78
N VAL A 226 -9.11 9.31 9.17
CA VAL A 226 -9.66 9.35 10.52
C VAL A 226 -9.51 8.00 11.21
N ASP A 227 -9.19 8.05 12.51
CA ASP A 227 -9.11 6.87 13.37
C ASP A 227 -9.48 7.28 14.80
N ILE A 228 -9.98 6.34 15.57
CA ILE A 228 -10.27 6.57 16.99
C ILE A 228 -8.99 6.54 17.83
N SER A 229 -7.97 5.79 17.40
CA SER A 229 -6.66 5.66 18.06
C SER A 229 -5.70 6.77 17.62
N PRO A 230 -5.25 7.65 18.55
CA PRO A 230 -4.21 8.62 18.25
C PRO A 230 -2.86 7.95 17.94
N GLU A 231 -2.60 6.75 18.48
CA GLU A 231 -1.41 5.96 18.18
C GLU A 231 -1.42 5.45 16.73
N ALA A 232 -2.58 4.99 16.22
CA ALA A 232 -2.74 4.62 14.83
C ALA A 232 -2.50 5.82 13.90
N LEU A 233 -3.06 6.98 14.23
CA LEU A 233 -2.83 8.22 13.47
C LEU A 233 -1.36 8.66 13.48
N ALA A 234 -0.61 8.40 14.55
CA ALA A 234 0.82 8.67 14.60
C ALA A 234 1.57 7.80 13.58
N VAL A 235 1.26 6.49 13.54
CA VAL A 235 1.83 5.56 12.54
C VAL A 235 1.46 5.98 11.11
N ALA A 236 0.19 6.32 10.85
CA ALA A 236 -0.25 6.79 9.53
C ALA A 236 0.45 8.08 9.08
N LYS A 237 0.70 9.02 9.99
CA LYS A 237 1.46 10.26 9.71
C LYS A 237 2.91 9.95 9.34
N GLU A 238 3.56 9.04 10.05
CA GLU A 238 4.91 8.59 9.75
C GLU A 238 4.97 7.96 8.35
N ASN A 239 4.03 7.07 8.04
CA ASN A 239 3.91 6.45 6.72
C ASN A 239 3.65 7.49 5.61
N ALA A 240 2.87 8.53 5.86
CA ALA A 240 2.67 9.62 4.90
C ALA A 240 3.98 10.35 4.57
N GLY A 241 4.84 10.55 5.59
CA GLY A 241 6.20 11.09 5.41
C GLY A 241 7.07 10.18 4.58
N LEU A 242 7.12 8.88 4.92
CA LEU A 242 7.91 7.88 4.19
C LEU A 242 7.50 7.76 2.72
N LEU A 243 6.20 7.89 2.44
CA LEU A 243 5.65 7.82 1.08
C LEU A 243 5.68 9.17 0.34
N GLY A 244 6.02 10.29 0.99
CA GLY A 244 6.06 11.61 0.38
C GLY A 244 4.70 12.15 -0.04
N VAL A 245 3.64 11.89 0.74
CA VAL A 245 2.27 12.36 0.47
C VAL A 245 1.69 13.25 1.57
N SER A 246 2.51 13.66 2.54
CA SER A 246 2.09 14.44 3.72
C SER A 246 1.33 15.73 3.38
N GLU A 247 1.68 16.41 2.28
CA GLU A 247 1.07 17.67 1.85
C GLU A 247 -0.38 17.50 1.33
N ARG A 248 -0.80 16.25 1.09
CA ARG A 248 -2.10 15.94 0.49
C ARG A 248 -3.02 15.15 1.40
N VAL A 249 -2.63 14.92 2.66
CA VAL A 249 -3.40 14.14 3.64
C VAL A 249 -3.53 14.90 4.97
N TRP A 250 -4.73 14.90 5.51
CA TRP A 250 -5.04 15.41 6.85
C TRP A 250 -5.41 14.24 7.75
N PHE A 251 -5.00 14.32 9.01
CA PHE A 251 -5.26 13.29 10.02
C PHE A 251 -6.09 13.87 11.15
N ARG A 252 -7.15 13.16 11.55
CA ARG A 252 -8.03 13.61 12.62
C ARG A 252 -8.50 12.44 13.48
N GLN A 253 -8.40 12.60 14.79
CA GLN A 253 -8.99 11.63 15.69
C GLN A 253 -10.52 11.69 15.61
N SER A 254 -11.17 10.53 15.45
CA SER A 254 -12.61 10.43 15.23
C SER A 254 -13.13 9.03 15.58
N ASP A 255 -14.19 8.98 16.38
CA ASP A 255 -15.06 7.79 16.44
C ASP A 255 -16.00 7.87 15.23
N PHE A 256 -15.63 7.21 14.14
CA PHE A 256 -16.25 7.27 12.82
C PHE A 256 -16.40 8.71 12.31
N TRP A 257 -17.57 9.30 12.42
CA TRP A 257 -17.92 10.61 11.88
C TRP A 257 -17.69 11.78 12.85
N SER A 258 -17.50 11.50 14.14
CA SER A 258 -17.50 12.52 15.20
C SER A 258 -16.48 13.65 15.00
N GLY A 259 -15.34 13.32 14.40
CA GLY A 259 -14.28 14.27 14.04
C GLY A 259 -14.34 14.78 12.60
N VAL A 260 -15.21 14.24 11.75
CA VAL A 260 -15.34 14.69 10.35
C VAL A 260 -16.13 16.00 10.33
N PRO A 261 -15.64 17.08 9.66
CA PRO A 261 -16.38 18.34 9.60
C PRO A 261 -17.77 18.12 8.97
N GLN A 262 -18.81 18.65 9.59
CA GLN A 262 -20.20 18.41 9.19
C GLN A 262 -20.51 18.80 7.74
N ALA A 263 -19.86 19.82 7.21
CA ALA A 263 -20.02 20.26 5.81
C ALA A 263 -19.11 19.56 4.81
N ALA A 264 -18.20 18.67 5.28
CA ALA A 264 -17.26 17.99 4.39
C ALA A 264 -17.97 16.91 3.60
N GLN A 265 -17.70 16.88 2.29
CA GLN A 265 -18.19 15.87 1.35
C GLN A 265 -17.03 15.33 0.53
N PHE A 266 -17.08 14.04 0.24
CA PHE A 266 -16.00 13.31 -0.40
C PHE A 266 -16.48 12.61 -1.68
N ASP A 267 -15.60 12.49 -2.66
CA ASP A 267 -15.83 11.69 -3.85
C ASP A 267 -15.79 10.20 -3.54
N ILE A 268 -14.94 9.81 -2.58
CA ILE A 268 -14.81 8.44 -2.12
C ILE A 268 -14.79 8.43 -0.59
N VAL A 269 -15.65 7.60 0.00
CA VAL A 269 -15.55 7.19 1.40
C VAL A 269 -15.15 5.72 1.41
N VAL A 270 -13.99 5.42 1.96
CA VAL A 270 -13.46 4.06 2.05
C VAL A 270 -13.24 3.65 3.50
N SER A 271 -13.40 2.38 3.80
CA SER A 271 -13.08 1.82 5.13
C SER A 271 -12.78 0.33 5.05
N ASN A 272 -11.79 -0.10 5.81
CA ASN A 272 -11.64 -1.49 6.27
C ASN A 272 -11.88 -1.49 7.79
N PRO A 273 -13.13 -1.49 8.23
CA PRO A 273 -13.44 -1.37 9.65
C PRO A 273 -13.33 -2.72 10.36
N PRO A 274 -13.30 -2.76 11.69
CA PRO A 274 -13.34 -4.03 12.44
C PRO A 274 -14.65 -4.76 12.12
N TYR A 275 -14.52 -6.03 11.70
CA TYR A 275 -15.63 -6.86 11.23
C TYR A 275 -15.73 -8.25 11.88
N ILE A 276 -14.84 -8.59 12.80
CA ILE A 276 -14.83 -9.92 13.42
C ILE A 276 -15.82 -9.93 14.59
N PRO A 277 -16.78 -10.88 14.60
CA PRO A 277 -17.66 -11.02 15.75
C PRO A 277 -16.88 -11.25 17.04
N ALA A 278 -17.25 -10.54 18.11
CA ALA A 278 -16.49 -10.50 19.38
C ALA A 278 -16.17 -11.89 19.94
N GLN A 279 -17.13 -12.85 19.81
CA GLN A 279 -16.97 -14.22 20.29
C GLN A 279 -15.95 -15.04 19.48
N VAL A 280 -15.62 -14.64 18.27
CA VAL A 280 -14.69 -15.35 17.37
C VAL A 280 -13.24 -14.93 17.62
N ILE A 281 -13.00 -13.74 18.15
CA ILE A 281 -11.64 -13.17 18.32
C ILE A 281 -10.71 -14.11 19.08
N GLY A 282 -11.21 -14.77 20.15
CA GLY A 282 -10.43 -15.71 20.96
C GLY A 282 -10.03 -17.01 20.23
N THR A 283 -10.63 -17.29 19.06
CA THR A 283 -10.34 -18.50 18.25
C THR A 283 -9.41 -18.21 17.07
N LEU A 284 -9.07 -16.94 16.83
CA LEU A 284 -8.16 -16.55 15.75
C LEU A 284 -6.75 -17.12 15.97
N ALA A 285 -5.93 -17.09 14.94
CA ALA A 285 -4.51 -17.41 15.04
C ALA A 285 -3.84 -16.57 16.14
N ARG A 286 -2.91 -17.18 16.87
CA ARG A 286 -2.31 -16.57 18.07
C ARG A 286 -1.61 -15.25 17.80
N ASP A 287 -1.01 -15.11 16.65
CA ASP A 287 -0.36 -13.85 16.21
C ASP A 287 -1.41 -12.79 15.87
N VAL A 288 -2.54 -13.15 15.22
CA VAL A 288 -3.65 -12.21 14.99
C VAL A 288 -4.25 -11.72 16.31
N GLN A 289 -4.31 -12.57 17.35
CA GLN A 289 -4.76 -12.14 18.68
C GLN A 289 -3.84 -11.13 19.37
N LYS A 290 -2.63 -10.90 18.84
CA LYS A 290 -1.68 -9.87 19.30
C LYS A 290 -1.90 -8.52 18.63
N GLU A 291 -2.71 -8.47 17.57
CA GLU A 291 -3.09 -7.22 16.93
C GLU A 291 -4.10 -6.43 17.77
N PRO A 292 -4.26 -5.12 17.55
CA PRO A 292 -5.15 -4.30 18.39
C PRO A 292 -6.58 -4.84 18.34
N ARG A 293 -7.15 -5.18 19.48
CA ARG A 293 -8.53 -5.66 19.55
C ARG A 293 -9.52 -4.69 18.91
N LEU A 294 -9.27 -3.39 19.06
CA LEU A 294 -10.08 -2.32 18.48
C LEU A 294 -10.17 -2.40 16.95
N ALA A 295 -9.11 -2.92 16.30
CA ALA A 295 -9.06 -3.10 14.85
C ALA A 295 -9.70 -4.43 14.38
N LEU A 296 -10.06 -5.33 15.31
CA LEU A 296 -10.64 -6.64 15.00
C LEU A 296 -12.12 -6.73 15.37
N ASP A 297 -12.52 -6.14 16.51
CA ASP A 297 -13.81 -6.35 17.16
C ASP A 297 -14.93 -5.55 16.47
N GLY A 298 -15.71 -6.23 15.63
CA GLY A 298 -16.88 -5.67 14.94
C GLY A 298 -18.19 -5.74 15.73
N GLY A 299 -18.14 -6.09 17.02
CA GLY A 299 -19.34 -6.24 17.87
C GLY A 299 -19.92 -7.65 17.83
N ALA A 300 -21.17 -7.79 18.20
CA ALA A 300 -21.82 -9.08 18.37
C ALA A 300 -21.92 -9.91 17.09
N ASP A 301 -22.24 -9.28 15.97
CA ASP A 301 -22.39 -9.88 14.64
C ASP A 301 -21.35 -9.42 13.61
N GLY A 302 -20.39 -8.59 14.04
CA GLY A 302 -19.34 -8.05 13.16
C GLY A 302 -19.78 -6.88 12.30
N LEU A 303 -20.96 -6.31 12.51
CA LEU A 303 -21.53 -5.25 11.65
C LEU A 303 -21.66 -3.89 12.33
N ASP A 304 -21.22 -3.73 13.58
CA ASP A 304 -21.45 -2.50 14.34
C ASP A 304 -20.77 -1.28 13.70
N ALA A 305 -19.55 -1.45 13.22
CA ALA A 305 -18.82 -0.40 12.51
C ALA A 305 -19.54 0.01 11.20
N TYR A 306 -19.99 -0.97 10.42
CA TYR A 306 -20.71 -0.69 9.15
C TYR A 306 -22.02 0.06 9.37
N ARG A 307 -22.79 -0.28 10.44
CA ARG A 307 -24.02 0.45 10.79
C ARG A 307 -23.74 1.92 11.07
N LYS A 308 -22.69 2.20 11.85
CA LYS A 308 -22.28 3.58 12.16
C LYS A 308 -21.78 4.32 10.92
N ILE A 309 -20.96 3.67 10.09
CA ILE A 309 -20.42 4.29 8.88
C ILE A 309 -21.56 4.54 7.87
N ALA A 310 -22.42 3.56 7.60
CA ALA A 310 -23.54 3.71 6.67
C ALA A 310 -24.45 4.89 7.03
N ALA A 311 -24.73 5.09 8.31
CA ALA A 311 -25.63 6.16 8.77
C ALA A 311 -25.12 7.57 8.38
N GLY A 312 -23.82 7.80 8.24
CA GLY A 312 -23.27 9.10 7.86
C GLY A 312 -23.03 9.30 6.37
N LEU A 313 -23.14 8.24 5.56
CA LEU A 313 -22.90 8.32 4.10
C LEU A 313 -23.76 9.39 3.40
N PRO A 314 -25.08 9.53 3.70
CA PRO A 314 -25.91 10.50 3.01
C PRO A 314 -25.41 11.95 3.12
N GLN A 315 -24.80 12.29 4.23
CA GLN A 315 -24.28 13.63 4.50
C GLN A 315 -22.91 13.87 3.88
N HIS A 316 -22.05 12.85 3.86
CA HIS A 316 -20.62 13.02 3.59
C HIS A 316 -20.17 12.49 2.22
N VAL A 317 -20.97 11.70 1.53
CA VAL A 317 -20.67 11.27 0.15
C VAL A 317 -21.31 12.25 -0.83
N LYS A 318 -20.51 12.84 -1.73
CA LYS A 318 -21.01 13.71 -2.81
C LYS A 318 -22.08 13.00 -3.65
N PRO A 319 -22.96 13.70 -4.36
CA PRO A 319 -23.97 13.08 -5.24
C PRO A 319 -23.39 12.07 -6.23
N GLU A 320 -22.23 12.40 -6.84
CA GLU A 320 -21.47 11.54 -7.76
C GLU A 320 -20.45 10.64 -7.06
N GLY A 321 -20.46 10.58 -5.73
CA GLY A 321 -19.47 9.87 -4.94
C GLY A 321 -19.77 8.38 -4.77
N LEU A 322 -18.79 7.68 -4.22
CA LEU A 322 -18.77 6.23 -3.98
C LEU A 322 -18.45 5.94 -2.51
N ALA A 323 -19.14 4.97 -1.92
CA ALA A 323 -18.73 4.31 -0.69
C ALA A 323 -18.15 2.93 -1.01
N ALA A 324 -17.03 2.58 -0.37
CA ALA A 324 -16.31 1.34 -0.59
C ALA A 324 -15.87 0.72 0.74
N PHE A 325 -16.11 -0.56 0.92
CA PHE A 325 -15.82 -1.27 2.16
C PHE A 325 -15.09 -2.58 1.89
N GLU A 326 -14.09 -2.89 2.71
CA GLU A 326 -13.67 -4.27 2.90
C GLU A 326 -14.66 -4.94 3.85
N VAL A 327 -14.95 -6.24 3.63
CA VAL A 327 -15.91 -7.01 4.44
C VAL A 327 -15.37 -8.39 4.79
N GLY A 328 -15.84 -8.93 5.90
CA GLY A 328 -15.60 -10.32 6.28
C GLY A 328 -16.44 -11.29 5.45
N ILE A 329 -16.10 -12.58 5.57
CA ILE A 329 -16.78 -13.69 4.87
C ILE A 329 -18.30 -13.67 5.18
N GLY A 330 -19.13 -13.64 4.11
CA GLY A 330 -20.58 -13.64 4.23
C GLY A 330 -21.19 -12.31 4.69
N GLN A 331 -20.41 -11.25 4.82
CA GLN A 331 -20.90 -9.93 5.23
C GLN A 331 -21.23 -9.01 4.04
N GLY A 332 -20.92 -9.41 2.81
CA GLY A 332 -21.12 -8.59 1.63
C GLY A 332 -22.56 -8.10 1.48
N GLU A 333 -23.53 -8.99 1.43
CA GLU A 333 -24.95 -8.62 1.28
C GLU A 333 -25.53 -7.87 2.50
N PRO A 334 -25.24 -8.25 3.76
CA PRO A 334 -25.60 -7.44 4.92
C PRO A 334 -25.11 -6.00 4.83
N VAL A 335 -23.84 -5.76 4.48
CA VAL A 335 -23.27 -4.40 4.36
C VAL A 335 -23.89 -3.65 3.17
N ALA A 336 -24.07 -4.30 2.01
CA ALA A 336 -24.78 -3.72 0.88
C ALA A 336 -26.22 -3.31 1.27
N GLY A 337 -26.90 -4.13 2.08
CA GLY A 337 -28.22 -3.81 2.63
C GLY A 337 -28.22 -2.56 3.50
N LEU A 338 -27.21 -2.37 4.35
CA LEU A 338 -27.02 -1.15 5.15
C LEU A 338 -26.86 0.09 4.26
N CYS A 339 -26.07 -0.01 3.18
CA CYS A 339 -25.90 1.09 2.22
C CYS A 339 -27.19 1.42 1.49
N ARG A 340 -27.95 0.39 1.02
CA ARG A 340 -29.23 0.59 0.33
C ARG A 340 -30.26 1.29 1.23
N ALA A 341 -30.29 0.96 2.52
CA ALA A 341 -31.17 1.63 3.49
C ALA A 341 -30.87 3.13 3.65
N GLN A 342 -29.67 3.59 3.27
CA GLN A 342 -29.24 4.98 3.29
C GLN A 342 -29.35 5.68 1.91
N GLY A 343 -30.03 5.06 0.92
CA GLY A 343 -30.21 5.65 -0.40
C GLY A 343 -29.11 5.32 -1.43
N PHE A 344 -28.11 4.55 -1.06
CA PHE A 344 -27.07 4.04 -1.97
C PHE A 344 -27.53 2.72 -2.59
N THR A 345 -28.55 2.79 -3.45
CA THR A 345 -29.29 1.61 -3.94
C THR A 345 -28.56 0.82 -5.01
N VAL A 346 -27.56 1.41 -5.67
CA VAL A 346 -26.70 0.70 -6.60
C VAL A 346 -25.49 0.15 -5.83
N THR A 347 -25.52 -1.17 -5.60
CA THR A 347 -24.48 -1.86 -4.80
C THR A 347 -23.91 -3.04 -5.58
N ALA A 348 -22.60 -3.31 -5.38
CA ALA A 348 -21.94 -4.52 -5.85
C ALA A 348 -21.15 -5.16 -4.70
N VAL A 349 -21.32 -6.47 -4.55
CA VAL A 349 -20.45 -7.31 -3.70
C VAL A 349 -19.43 -7.95 -4.61
N VAL A 350 -18.15 -7.72 -4.32
CA VAL A 350 -17.03 -8.19 -5.16
C VAL A 350 -16.19 -9.17 -4.35
N ASN A 351 -15.93 -10.31 -4.98
CA ASN A 351 -15.14 -11.39 -4.39
C ASN A 351 -13.64 -11.15 -4.57
N ASP A 352 -12.85 -11.72 -3.67
CA ASP A 352 -11.42 -11.87 -3.86
C ASP A 352 -11.09 -12.98 -4.89
N TYR A 353 -9.81 -13.21 -5.15
CA TYR A 353 -9.37 -14.26 -6.08
C TYR A 353 -9.70 -15.69 -5.63
N ALA A 354 -10.07 -15.88 -4.36
CA ALA A 354 -10.53 -17.17 -3.83
C ALA A 354 -12.06 -17.34 -3.95
N GLY A 355 -12.77 -16.36 -4.51
CA GLY A 355 -14.23 -16.37 -4.66
C GLY A 355 -14.99 -16.03 -3.38
N ILE A 356 -14.34 -15.38 -2.42
CA ILE A 356 -14.92 -14.99 -1.12
C ILE A 356 -15.32 -13.52 -1.18
N ASP A 357 -16.53 -13.17 -0.69
CA ASP A 357 -16.96 -11.78 -0.51
C ASP A 357 -15.88 -11.00 0.22
N ARG A 358 -15.40 -9.93 -0.40
CA ARG A 358 -14.31 -9.15 0.19
C ARG A 358 -14.54 -7.65 0.13
N MET A 359 -15.35 -7.18 -0.81
CA MET A 359 -15.59 -5.75 -0.99
C MET A 359 -17.05 -5.46 -1.26
N VAL A 360 -17.52 -4.32 -0.77
CA VAL A 360 -18.83 -3.74 -1.12
C VAL A 360 -18.59 -2.35 -1.67
N PHE A 361 -19.14 -2.09 -2.88
CA PHE A 361 -19.18 -0.77 -3.48
C PHE A 361 -20.64 -0.31 -3.53
N ALA A 362 -20.88 0.96 -3.19
CA ALA A 362 -22.22 1.51 -3.12
C ALA A 362 -22.27 2.94 -3.68
N ALA A 363 -23.21 3.20 -4.58
CA ALA A 363 -23.43 4.51 -5.20
C ALA A 363 -24.93 4.88 -5.17
N ARG A 364 -25.22 6.17 -5.29
CA ARG A 364 -26.59 6.66 -5.48
C ARG A 364 -27.07 6.28 -6.89
N PRO A 365 -28.38 6.01 -7.08
CA PRO A 365 -28.90 5.59 -8.40
C PRO A 365 -28.78 6.67 -9.47
N GLU A 366 -28.82 7.94 -9.09
CA GLU A 366 -28.67 9.10 -9.96
C GLU A 366 -27.22 9.43 -10.33
N SER A 367 -26.25 8.81 -9.66
CA SER A 367 -24.82 9.03 -9.94
C SER A 367 -24.44 8.47 -11.30
N SER A 368 -23.69 9.23 -12.09
CA SER A 368 -23.06 8.74 -13.33
C SER A 368 -22.13 7.55 -13.07
N LYS A 369 -21.64 7.42 -11.85
CA LYS A 369 -20.78 6.34 -11.40
C LYS A 369 -21.52 5.03 -11.06
N ALA A 370 -22.85 5.07 -10.96
CA ALA A 370 -23.67 3.88 -10.75
C ALA A 370 -23.44 2.79 -11.82
N GLU A 371 -23.19 3.19 -13.07
CA GLU A 371 -22.88 2.24 -14.14
C GLU A 371 -21.55 1.50 -13.94
N TRP A 372 -20.56 2.14 -13.32
CA TRP A 372 -19.32 1.45 -12.97
C TRP A 372 -19.57 0.39 -11.89
N VAL A 373 -20.35 0.71 -10.86
CA VAL A 373 -20.71 -0.25 -9.79
C VAL A 373 -21.46 -1.45 -10.36
N LYS A 374 -22.41 -1.23 -11.28
CA LYS A 374 -23.14 -2.33 -11.95
C LYS A 374 -22.23 -3.26 -12.75
N LYS A 375 -21.16 -2.74 -13.34
CA LYS A 375 -20.18 -3.55 -14.11
C LYS A 375 -19.29 -4.43 -13.25
N LEU A 376 -19.31 -4.28 -11.92
CA LEU A 376 -18.58 -5.13 -10.99
C LEU A 376 -19.31 -6.44 -10.67
N LEU A 377 -20.61 -6.51 -10.97
CA LEU A 377 -21.45 -7.71 -10.84
C LEU A 377 -21.17 -8.67 -12.00
#